data_b3581bdc24930dded3faeba66aa2709c
#
_entry.id   b3581bdc24930dded3faeba66aa2709c
#
_cell.length_a   1.000
_cell.length_b   1.000
_cell.length_c   1.000
_cell.angle_alpha   90.00
_cell.angle_beta   90.00
_cell.angle_gamma   90.00
#
_symmetry.space_group_name_H-M   'P 1'
#
loop_
_entity.id
_entity.type
_entity.pdbx_description
1 polymer ?
#
loop_
_entity_poly.entity_id
_entity_poly.type
_entity_poly.pdbx_seq_one_letter_code
_entity_poly.pdbx_strand_id
1 'polypeptide(L)'
;MSYFPCLLISSFLLWATISDANVIDIFNNCPYTVWAASTPIGGGRRLDPYQTWTIYPPAGTSMARIWGRTNCNFDASGRGWCQTGDCGGVLNCNGWGVPPNTLAEYALNQFSNLDFYDISLVDGFNIPMIFTPTNNVGSGNCQSLTCAADINTQCPNELRAPGGCNNPCTVYKTNEFCCTQGYGTCGPTYFSRFFKDRCPTSYSYPQDDPSSTFTCPGGTNYRVVFCPYGATHPTINNNNNSTTNVNLEMVTKKINSE
;
A
#
# COMPACT_ATOMS: atom_id res chain seq x y z
N MET A 1 -66.76 -11.85 34.43
CA MET A 1 -65.37 -12.38 34.37
C MET A 1 -64.75 -11.83 33.10
N SER A 2 -63.92 -10.79 33.23
CA SER A 2 -63.29 -10.11 32.10
C SER A 2 -61.82 -10.55 32.05
N TYR A 3 -61.42 -11.21 30.94
CA TYR A 3 -60.01 -11.62 30.70
C TYR A 3 -59.29 -10.48 29.97
N PHE A 4 -58.32 -9.87 30.64
CA PHE A 4 -57.33 -9.00 30.00
C PHE A 4 -56.21 -9.87 29.40
N PRO A 5 -55.90 -9.73 28.10
CA PRO A 5 -54.73 -10.39 27.58
C PRO A 5 -53.46 -9.55 27.90
N CYS A 6 -52.53 -10.18 28.59
CA CYS A 6 -51.21 -9.63 28.88
C CYS A 6 -50.38 -9.65 27.61
N LEU A 7 -50.15 -8.52 26.97
CA LEU A 7 -49.25 -8.34 25.83
C LEU A 7 -47.81 -8.31 26.34
N LEU A 8 -47.12 -9.41 26.16
CA LEU A 8 -45.64 -9.48 26.33
C LEU A 8 -44.96 -8.74 25.15
N ILE A 9 -44.54 -7.52 25.39
CA ILE A 9 -43.67 -6.79 24.47
C ILE A 9 -42.28 -7.31 24.65
N SER A 10 -41.86 -8.22 23.75
CA SER A 10 -40.47 -8.69 23.64
C SER A 10 -39.65 -7.57 23.00
N SER A 11 -38.91 -6.80 23.80
CA SER A 11 -37.94 -5.82 23.30
C SER A 11 -36.71 -6.56 22.78
N PHE A 12 -36.63 -6.71 21.47
CA PHE A 12 -35.40 -7.10 20.80
C PHE A 12 -34.42 -5.91 20.90
N LEU A 13 -33.49 -5.97 21.85
CA LEU A 13 -32.30 -5.11 21.86
C LEU A 13 -31.43 -5.53 20.67
N LEU A 14 -31.53 -4.78 19.57
CA LEU A 14 -30.50 -4.82 18.52
C LEU A 14 -29.19 -4.31 19.12
N TRP A 15 -28.30 -5.23 19.42
CA TRP A 15 -26.90 -4.90 19.67
C TRP A 15 -26.30 -4.50 18.32
N ALA A 16 -26.27 -3.21 18.02
CA ALA A 16 -25.45 -2.68 16.98
C ALA A 16 -23.98 -2.88 17.40
N THR A 17 -23.33 -3.87 16.85
CA THR A 17 -21.87 -3.95 16.95
C THR A 17 -21.31 -2.74 16.23
N ILE A 18 -20.82 -1.76 16.98
CA ILE A 18 -20.02 -0.68 16.42
C ILE A 18 -18.74 -1.36 15.95
N SER A 19 -18.64 -1.63 14.65
CA SER A 19 -17.39 -2.02 14.04
C SER A 19 -16.55 -0.76 13.96
N ASP A 20 -15.56 -0.64 14.84
CA ASP A 20 -14.61 0.45 14.76
C ASP A 20 -13.88 0.37 13.42
N ALA A 21 -13.88 1.47 12.68
CA ALA A 21 -13.12 1.58 11.43
C ALA A 21 -11.63 1.62 11.77
N ASN A 22 -10.82 0.91 10.97
CA ASN A 22 -9.37 1.02 11.06
C ASN A 22 -8.95 2.43 10.62
N VAL A 23 -7.89 2.93 11.21
CA VAL A 23 -7.29 4.21 10.81
C VAL A 23 -6.08 3.92 9.92
N ILE A 24 -6.03 4.52 8.74
CA ILE A 24 -4.85 4.47 7.88
C ILE A 24 -4.41 5.90 7.55
N ASP A 25 -3.22 6.27 8.02
CA ASP A 25 -2.58 7.53 7.68
C ASP A 25 -1.73 7.38 6.43
N ILE A 26 -1.93 8.25 5.45
CA ILE A 26 -1.16 8.31 4.20
C ILE A 26 -0.34 9.59 4.23
N PHE A 27 0.97 9.46 4.38
CA PHE A 27 1.89 10.57 4.59
C PHE A 27 2.83 10.76 3.38
N ASN A 28 2.89 11.97 2.87
CA ASN A 28 3.83 12.35 1.83
C ASN A 28 5.12 12.92 2.44
N ASN A 29 6.19 12.13 2.49
CA ASN A 29 7.53 12.56 2.89
C ASN A 29 8.45 12.82 1.69
N CYS A 30 7.89 12.82 0.45
CA CYS A 30 8.64 13.21 -0.73
C CYS A 30 8.86 14.73 -0.77
N PRO A 31 9.94 15.21 -1.39
CA PRO A 31 10.19 16.65 -1.57
C PRO A 31 9.30 17.28 -2.66
N TYR A 32 8.37 16.52 -3.22
CA TYR A 32 7.45 16.92 -4.27
C TYR A 32 6.01 16.49 -3.97
N THR A 33 5.05 17.09 -4.65
CA THR A 33 3.63 16.74 -4.52
C THR A 33 3.37 15.31 -5.00
N VAL A 34 2.64 14.54 -4.20
CA VAL A 34 2.10 13.23 -4.55
C VAL A 34 0.57 13.32 -4.53
N TRP A 35 -0.08 12.81 -5.55
CA TRP A 35 -1.54 12.66 -5.55
C TRP A 35 -1.89 11.25 -5.07
N ALA A 36 -2.03 11.10 -3.77
CA ALA A 36 -2.40 9.82 -3.17
C ALA A 36 -3.75 9.36 -3.70
N ALA A 37 -3.89 8.05 -3.86
CA ALA A 37 -5.13 7.40 -4.23
C ALA A 37 -5.38 6.19 -3.33
N SER A 38 -6.65 5.90 -3.06
CA SER A 38 -7.07 4.76 -2.26
C SER A 38 -8.43 4.26 -2.74
N THR A 39 -8.54 2.95 -2.96
CA THR A 39 -9.78 2.28 -3.33
C THR A 39 -9.94 0.98 -2.52
N PRO A 40 -11.16 0.52 -2.23
CA PRO A 40 -12.47 1.13 -2.55
C PRO A 40 -12.83 2.32 -1.63
N ILE A 41 -12.05 2.59 -0.59
CA ILE A 41 -12.31 3.66 0.40
C ILE A 41 -11.29 4.79 0.21
N GLY A 42 -11.78 6.02 0.16
CA GLY A 42 -10.94 7.22 0.15
C GLY A 42 -10.99 8.00 -1.16
N GLY A 43 -10.85 7.35 -2.31
CA GLY A 43 -10.79 8.01 -3.61
C GLY A 43 -9.41 8.58 -3.94
N GLY A 44 -9.21 9.88 -3.79
CA GLY A 44 -7.91 10.48 -4.07
C GLY A 44 -7.74 11.89 -3.50
N ARG A 45 -6.51 12.22 -3.16
CA ARG A 45 -6.15 13.51 -2.57
C ARG A 45 -4.76 13.98 -3.02
N ARG A 46 -4.62 15.29 -3.29
CA ARG A 46 -3.32 15.92 -3.44
C ARG A 46 -2.66 16.06 -2.06
N LEU A 47 -1.42 15.63 -1.95
CA LEU A 47 -0.57 15.80 -0.78
C LEU A 47 0.70 16.55 -1.20
N ASP A 48 0.83 17.78 -0.76
CA ASP A 48 2.09 18.50 -0.85
C ASP A 48 3.10 17.91 0.16
N PRO A 49 4.39 18.22 0.07
CA PRO A 49 5.39 17.69 1.01
C PRO A 49 4.96 17.84 2.46
N TYR A 50 5.13 16.76 3.23
CA TYR A 50 4.82 16.65 4.66
C TYR A 50 3.33 16.71 5.03
N GLN A 51 2.42 16.57 4.06
CA GLN A 51 0.99 16.46 4.35
C GLN A 51 0.57 15.00 4.58
N THR A 52 -0.42 14.85 5.46
CA THR A 52 -1.07 13.57 5.77
C THR A 52 -2.53 13.59 5.31
N TRP A 53 -2.98 12.43 4.86
CA TRP A 53 -4.39 12.14 4.59
C TRP A 53 -4.79 10.88 5.33
N THR A 54 -5.77 10.99 6.22
CA THR A 54 -6.30 9.87 6.99
C THR A 54 -7.57 9.33 6.32
N ILE A 55 -7.65 8.01 6.18
CA ILE A 55 -8.84 7.29 5.73
C ILE A 55 -9.30 6.31 6.81
N TYR A 56 -10.59 5.95 6.76
CA TYR A 56 -11.25 5.13 7.76
C TYR A 56 -11.95 3.93 7.12
N PRO A 57 -11.20 2.93 6.60
CA PRO A 57 -11.80 1.75 6.03
C PRO A 57 -12.47 0.90 7.12
N PRO A 58 -13.74 0.47 6.91
CA PRO A 58 -14.42 -0.41 7.85
C PRO A 58 -13.79 -1.81 7.87
N ALA A 59 -13.97 -2.52 8.99
CA ALA A 59 -13.64 -3.93 9.08
C ALA A 59 -14.38 -4.71 7.97
N GLY A 60 -13.71 -5.72 7.39
CA GLY A 60 -14.21 -6.46 6.22
C GLY A 60 -13.87 -5.83 4.86
N THR A 61 -13.29 -4.62 4.83
CA THR A 61 -12.75 -4.05 3.58
C THR A 61 -11.72 -5.01 2.99
N SER A 62 -11.84 -5.32 1.71
CA SER A 62 -10.94 -6.22 0.98
C SER A 62 -10.61 -5.69 -0.42
N MET A 63 -9.62 -6.29 -1.07
CA MET A 63 -9.10 -5.86 -2.38
C MET A 63 -8.74 -4.36 -2.41
N ALA A 64 -8.32 -3.85 -1.26
CA ALA A 64 -8.05 -2.44 -1.08
C ALA A 64 -6.60 -2.10 -1.42
N ARG A 65 -6.40 -0.91 -2.00
CA ARG A 65 -5.11 -0.44 -2.48
C ARG A 65 -4.92 1.03 -2.17
N ILE A 66 -3.70 1.37 -1.77
CA ILE A 66 -3.22 2.76 -1.66
C ILE A 66 -1.98 2.89 -2.54
N TRP A 67 -1.92 3.97 -3.34
CA TRP A 67 -0.76 4.27 -4.15
C TRP A 67 -0.53 5.76 -4.32
N GLY A 68 0.69 6.12 -4.68
CA GLY A 68 1.04 7.49 -5.03
C GLY A 68 1.03 7.70 -6.55
N ARG A 69 0.41 8.78 -7.00
CA ARG A 69 0.44 9.25 -8.39
C ARG A 69 1.40 10.42 -8.53
N THR A 70 2.13 10.49 -9.62
CA THR A 70 3.13 11.55 -9.84
C THR A 70 2.87 12.36 -11.08
N ASN A 71 3.38 13.59 -11.08
CA ASN A 71 3.28 14.53 -12.21
C ASN A 71 1.85 14.64 -12.73
N CYS A 72 0.90 14.87 -11.81
CA CYS A 72 -0.50 15.01 -12.17
C CYS A 72 -0.84 16.47 -12.48
N ASN A 73 -1.78 16.63 -13.40
CA ASN A 73 -2.38 17.93 -13.72
C ASN A 73 -3.90 17.77 -13.73
N PHE A 74 -4.54 18.22 -12.65
CA PHE A 74 -5.99 18.20 -12.49
C PHE A 74 -6.56 19.62 -12.50
N ASP A 75 -7.68 19.81 -13.17
CA ASP A 75 -8.46 21.03 -13.14
C ASP A 75 -9.28 21.16 -11.83
N ALA A 76 -10.00 22.27 -11.70
CA ALA A 76 -10.84 22.54 -10.52
C ALA A 76 -11.99 21.53 -10.33
N SER A 77 -12.38 20.79 -11.37
CA SER A 77 -13.38 19.73 -11.30
C SER A 77 -12.79 18.37 -10.92
N GLY A 78 -11.46 18.30 -10.73
CA GLY A 78 -10.74 17.06 -10.45
C GLY A 78 -10.55 16.18 -11.68
N ARG A 79 -10.63 16.72 -12.90
CA ARG A 79 -10.34 16.03 -14.15
C ARG A 79 -8.95 16.37 -14.63
N GLY A 80 -8.24 15.38 -15.17
CA GLY A 80 -6.88 15.57 -15.62
C GLY A 80 -6.18 14.25 -15.93
N TRP A 81 -4.89 14.17 -15.60
CA TRP A 81 -4.11 12.95 -15.83
C TRP A 81 -2.88 12.95 -14.90
N CYS A 82 -2.29 11.77 -14.72
CA CYS A 82 -1.02 11.58 -14.02
C CYS A 82 -0.04 10.80 -14.89
N GLN A 83 1.25 11.07 -14.74
CA GLN A 83 2.30 10.33 -15.45
C GLN A 83 2.39 8.88 -14.98
N THR A 84 2.23 8.62 -13.67
CA THR A 84 2.20 7.29 -13.09
C THR A 84 0.97 7.11 -12.20
N GLY A 85 0.41 5.90 -12.19
CA GLY A 85 -0.69 5.53 -11.31
C GLY A 85 -2.02 6.20 -11.63
N ASP A 86 -2.21 6.75 -12.84
CA ASP A 86 -3.47 7.40 -13.23
C ASP A 86 -4.66 6.45 -13.11
N CYS A 87 -5.80 6.95 -12.65
CA CYS A 87 -7.01 6.16 -12.46
C CYS A 87 -8.18 6.68 -13.32
N GLY A 88 -7.96 6.78 -14.62
CA GLY A 88 -8.99 7.21 -15.57
C GLY A 88 -9.18 8.72 -15.64
N GLY A 89 -8.13 9.50 -15.37
CA GLY A 89 -8.14 10.95 -15.52
C GLY A 89 -8.97 11.69 -14.48
N VAL A 90 -9.12 11.11 -13.28
CA VAL A 90 -9.88 11.74 -12.19
C VAL A 90 -9.06 11.81 -10.90
N LEU A 91 -9.23 12.88 -10.13
CA LEU A 91 -8.58 13.02 -8.82
C LEU A 91 -9.12 11.97 -7.84
N ASN A 92 -10.44 11.81 -7.75
CA ASN A 92 -11.10 10.82 -6.91
C ASN A 92 -11.19 9.49 -7.65
N CYS A 93 -10.25 8.58 -7.38
CA CYS A 93 -10.23 7.25 -7.97
C CYS A 93 -11.42 6.40 -7.50
N ASN A 94 -12.03 5.68 -8.44
CA ASN A 94 -13.03 4.65 -8.19
C ASN A 94 -12.63 3.30 -8.80
N GLY A 95 -11.43 3.22 -9.35
CA GLY A 95 -10.81 2.05 -9.94
C GLY A 95 -9.31 2.04 -9.65
N TRP A 96 -8.58 1.15 -10.29
CA TRP A 96 -7.15 0.95 -10.08
C TRP A 96 -6.30 1.93 -10.88
N GLY A 97 -5.09 2.17 -10.40
CA GLY A 97 -4.11 2.98 -11.11
C GLY A 97 -3.51 2.24 -12.30
N VAL A 98 -3.17 3.00 -13.35
CA VAL A 98 -2.43 2.46 -14.50
C VAL A 98 -0.96 2.29 -14.09
N PRO A 99 -0.34 1.11 -14.30
CA PRO A 99 1.09 0.91 -14.06
C PRO A 99 2.00 1.90 -14.83
N PRO A 100 3.22 2.21 -14.30
CA PRO A 100 3.79 1.66 -13.09
C PRO A 100 3.36 2.40 -11.83
N ASN A 101 3.10 1.64 -10.75
CA ASN A 101 2.83 2.18 -9.42
C ASN A 101 3.13 1.19 -8.30
N THR A 102 3.77 1.66 -7.25
CA THR A 102 3.98 0.91 -6.01
C THR A 102 2.68 0.90 -5.23
N LEU A 103 2.23 -0.29 -4.80
CA LEU A 103 0.97 -0.46 -4.09
C LEU A 103 1.20 -0.84 -2.63
N ALA A 104 0.43 -0.26 -1.72
CA ALA A 104 0.12 -0.83 -0.42
C ALA A 104 -1.25 -1.51 -0.55
N GLU A 105 -1.31 -2.83 -0.44
CA GLU A 105 -2.54 -3.61 -0.58
C GLU A 105 -2.98 -4.12 0.78
N TYR A 106 -4.30 -4.17 1.03
CA TYR A 106 -4.80 -4.65 2.31
C TYR A 106 -6.19 -5.25 2.23
N ALA A 107 -6.47 -6.17 3.17
CA ALA A 107 -7.78 -6.72 3.44
C ALA A 107 -7.95 -6.82 4.97
N LEU A 108 -8.90 -6.07 5.52
CA LEU A 108 -9.08 -5.90 6.95
C LEU A 108 -10.09 -6.90 7.53
N ASN A 109 -9.78 -7.43 8.71
CA ASN A 109 -10.64 -8.34 9.47
C ASN A 109 -11.20 -9.50 8.62
N GLN A 110 -10.30 -10.24 7.97
CA GLN A 110 -10.62 -11.39 7.14
C GLN A 110 -10.63 -12.69 7.98
N PHE A 111 -10.23 -13.79 7.36
CA PHE A 111 -10.17 -15.11 8.00
C PHE A 111 -9.40 -15.04 9.35
N SER A 112 -9.95 -15.68 10.39
CA SER A 112 -9.40 -15.72 11.75
C SER A 112 -9.24 -14.35 12.43
N ASN A 113 -10.03 -13.35 12.05
CA ASN A 113 -9.94 -11.98 12.56
C ASN A 113 -8.54 -11.38 12.34
N LEU A 114 -7.97 -11.62 11.16
CA LEU A 114 -6.68 -11.07 10.76
C LEU A 114 -6.86 -10.05 9.64
N ASP A 115 -6.04 -9.02 9.69
CA ASP A 115 -5.76 -8.15 8.56
C ASP A 115 -4.64 -8.78 7.72
N PHE A 116 -4.79 -8.77 6.40
CA PHE A 116 -3.75 -9.15 5.45
C PHE A 116 -3.26 -7.88 4.75
N TYR A 117 -1.97 -7.72 4.63
CA TYR A 117 -1.40 -6.54 3.99
C TYR A 117 -0.03 -6.82 3.37
N ASP A 118 0.32 -6.04 2.37
CA ASP A 118 1.57 -6.15 1.66
C ASP A 118 1.96 -4.86 0.94
N ILE A 119 3.21 -4.81 0.45
CA ILE A 119 3.63 -3.90 -0.62
C ILE A 119 3.74 -4.72 -1.89
N SER A 120 3.11 -4.27 -2.97
CA SER A 120 3.13 -4.98 -4.25
C SER A 120 3.83 -4.16 -5.33
N LEU A 121 4.72 -4.85 -6.07
CA LEU A 121 5.39 -4.38 -7.28
C LEU A 121 4.90 -5.15 -8.53
N VAL A 122 3.77 -5.84 -8.42
CA VAL A 122 3.13 -6.53 -9.56
C VAL A 122 2.63 -5.53 -10.60
N ASP A 123 2.27 -4.32 -10.16
CA ASP A 123 1.97 -3.17 -11.04
C ASP A 123 3.22 -2.28 -11.29
N GLY A 124 4.43 -2.76 -10.97
CA GLY A 124 5.66 -2.01 -11.11
C GLY A 124 5.99 -1.12 -9.91
N PHE A 125 6.89 -0.17 -10.13
CA PHE A 125 7.39 0.74 -9.09
C PHE A 125 7.43 2.17 -9.62
N ASN A 126 7.02 3.13 -8.79
CA ASN A 126 7.17 4.56 -9.08
C ASN A 126 7.72 5.36 -7.89
N ILE A 127 7.21 5.16 -6.68
CA ILE A 127 7.58 5.89 -5.47
C ILE A 127 8.02 4.91 -4.38
N PRO A 128 9.14 5.17 -3.67
CA PRO A 128 9.52 4.41 -2.48
C PRO A 128 8.43 4.47 -1.42
N MET A 129 8.20 3.35 -0.72
CA MET A 129 7.09 3.22 0.22
C MET A 129 7.46 2.44 1.48
N ILE A 130 6.87 2.86 2.62
CA ILE A 130 6.71 2.03 3.82
C ILE A 130 5.22 1.82 4.05
N PHE A 131 4.83 0.61 4.44
CA PHE A 131 3.52 0.27 4.94
C PHE A 131 3.70 -0.38 6.32
N THR A 132 3.26 0.30 7.38
CA THR A 132 3.56 -0.09 8.74
C THR A 132 2.32 -0.08 9.63
N PRO A 133 2.11 -1.11 10.46
CA PRO A 133 1.14 -1.05 11.54
C PRO A 133 1.59 0.01 12.57
N THR A 134 0.63 0.73 13.18
CA THR A 134 0.87 1.73 14.22
C THR A 134 0.55 1.22 15.62
N ASN A 135 -0.15 0.10 15.72
CA ASN A 135 -0.38 -0.68 16.93
C ASN A 135 -0.23 -2.18 16.60
N ASN A 136 -0.23 -3.05 17.60
CA ASN A 136 -0.08 -4.51 17.47
C ASN A 136 1.24 -4.99 16.81
N VAL A 137 2.23 -4.12 16.65
CA VAL A 137 3.54 -4.46 16.06
C VAL A 137 4.20 -5.59 16.86
N GLY A 138 4.74 -6.60 16.16
CA GLY A 138 5.38 -7.76 16.78
C GLY A 138 4.43 -8.85 17.22
N SER A 139 3.12 -8.70 16.99
CA SER A 139 2.13 -9.74 17.22
C SER A 139 2.12 -10.70 16.02
N GLY A 140 2.72 -11.87 16.16
CA GLY A 140 2.86 -12.82 15.04
C GLY A 140 3.71 -12.26 13.91
N ASN A 141 3.13 -12.16 12.70
CA ASN A 141 3.80 -11.65 11.51
C ASN A 141 3.48 -10.16 11.24
N CYS A 142 3.01 -9.42 12.26
CA CYS A 142 2.65 -8.01 12.17
C CYS A 142 3.91 -7.14 12.28
N GLN A 143 4.38 -6.61 11.15
CA GLN A 143 5.65 -5.87 11.07
C GLN A 143 5.60 -4.75 10.04
N SER A 144 6.58 -3.87 10.08
CA SER A 144 6.75 -2.82 9.07
C SER A 144 7.30 -3.39 7.76
N LEU A 145 6.68 -3.04 6.65
CA LEU A 145 7.10 -3.41 5.31
C LEU A 145 7.76 -2.21 4.63
N THR A 146 8.85 -2.45 3.90
CA THR A 146 9.62 -1.36 3.28
C THR A 146 10.06 -1.74 1.88
N CYS A 147 9.74 -0.86 0.93
CA CYS A 147 10.32 -0.87 -0.41
C CYS A 147 10.85 0.54 -0.72
N ALA A 148 12.10 0.79 -0.38
CA ALA A 148 12.71 2.13 -0.43
C ALA A 148 13.99 2.19 -1.29
N ALA A 149 14.31 1.11 -1.99
CA ALA A 149 15.44 1.07 -2.92
C ALA A 149 15.22 2.02 -4.12
N ASP A 150 16.30 2.49 -4.70
CA ASP A 150 16.28 3.26 -5.95
C ASP A 150 16.07 2.35 -7.16
N ILE A 151 14.84 1.90 -7.34
CA ILE A 151 14.45 1.02 -8.44
C ILE A 151 14.42 1.77 -9.77
N ASN A 152 13.96 3.03 -9.78
CA ASN A 152 13.77 3.78 -11.03
C ASN A 152 15.08 4.01 -11.79
N THR A 153 16.16 4.39 -11.11
CA THR A 153 17.46 4.63 -11.77
C THR A 153 18.12 3.34 -12.23
N GLN A 154 17.86 2.22 -11.55
CA GLN A 154 18.41 0.90 -11.82
C GLN A 154 17.51 0.02 -12.69
N CYS A 155 16.34 0.53 -13.11
CA CYS A 155 15.34 -0.24 -13.86
C CYS A 155 15.93 -0.83 -15.12
N PRO A 156 15.74 -2.14 -15.40
CA PRO A 156 16.11 -2.74 -16.67
C PRO A 156 15.53 -1.97 -17.85
N ASN A 157 16.30 -1.82 -18.91
CA ASN A 157 15.88 -1.01 -20.06
C ASN A 157 14.53 -1.43 -20.63
N GLU A 158 14.25 -2.73 -20.64
CA GLU A 158 13.03 -3.34 -21.14
C GLU A 158 11.79 -2.98 -20.31
N LEU A 159 12.01 -2.64 -19.03
CA LEU A 159 10.94 -2.31 -18.08
C LEU A 159 10.80 -0.81 -17.82
N ARG A 160 11.69 0.02 -18.37
CA ARG A 160 11.64 1.47 -18.14
C ARG A 160 10.35 2.10 -18.65
N ALA A 161 9.77 2.94 -17.82
CA ALA A 161 8.63 3.78 -18.15
C ALA A 161 8.85 5.21 -17.67
N PRO A 162 8.19 6.21 -18.26
CA PRO A 162 8.24 7.58 -17.77
C PRO A 162 7.79 7.64 -16.29
N GLY A 163 8.71 8.05 -15.41
CA GLY A 163 8.44 8.20 -13.98
C GLY A 163 8.44 6.91 -13.15
N GLY A 164 8.79 5.75 -13.74
CA GLY A 164 8.78 4.48 -13.00
C GLY A 164 9.43 3.31 -13.72
N CYS A 165 9.26 2.15 -13.13
CA CYS A 165 9.74 0.86 -13.63
C CYS A 165 8.57 -0.13 -13.70
N ASN A 166 8.21 -0.57 -14.90
CA ASN A 166 7.13 -1.53 -15.10
C ASN A 166 7.47 -2.91 -14.54
N ASN A 167 6.45 -3.65 -14.11
CA ASN A 167 6.60 -5.08 -13.92
C ASN A 167 6.64 -5.79 -15.28
N PRO A 168 7.35 -6.92 -15.44
CA PRO A 168 7.39 -7.65 -16.71
C PRO A 168 6.02 -8.13 -17.18
N CYS A 169 5.06 -8.39 -16.26
CA CYS A 169 3.69 -8.70 -16.66
C CYS A 169 3.04 -7.55 -17.44
N THR A 170 3.25 -6.30 -17.03
CA THR A 170 2.72 -5.12 -17.74
C THR A 170 3.26 -5.02 -19.16
N VAL A 171 4.54 -5.40 -19.37
CA VAL A 171 5.22 -5.28 -20.68
C VAL A 171 4.91 -6.46 -21.59
N TYR A 172 5.10 -7.68 -21.10
CA TYR A 172 5.07 -8.89 -21.95
C TYR A 172 3.72 -9.59 -21.98
N LYS A 173 2.88 -9.47 -20.95
CA LYS A 173 1.51 -10.01 -20.86
C LYS A 173 1.43 -11.52 -21.09
N THR A 174 2.50 -12.27 -20.77
CA THR A 174 2.54 -13.72 -20.88
C THR A 174 2.27 -14.39 -19.52
N ASN A 175 1.89 -15.67 -19.56
CA ASN A 175 1.68 -16.43 -18.32
C ASN A 175 2.94 -16.51 -17.45
N GLU A 176 4.11 -16.57 -18.07
CA GLU A 176 5.41 -16.59 -17.37
C GLU A 176 5.54 -15.43 -16.35
N PHE A 177 5.05 -14.23 -16.72
CA PHE A 177 5.15 -13.04 -15.88
C PHE A 177 3.85 -12.69 -15.13
N CYS A 178 2.69 -13.09 -15.68
CA CYS A 178 1.38 -12.69 -15.16
C CYS A 178 0.64 -13.79 -14.40
N CYS A 179 1.13 -15.03 -14.44
CA CYS A 179 0.51 -16.18 -13.74
C CYS A 179 -0.98 -16.40 -14.08
N THR A 180 -1.36 -16.21 -15.35
CA THR A 180 -2.77 -16.19 -15.77
C THR A 180 -3.39 -17.56 -15.95
N GLN A 181 -2.60 -18.64 -15.90
CA GLN A 181 -3.07 -20.03 -16.10
C GLN A 181 -3.27 -20.79 -14.78
N GLY A 182 -3.42 -20.09 -13.67
CA GLY A 182 -3.67 -20.66 -12.36
C GLY A 182 -2.42 -20.78 -11.47
N TYR A 183 -2.66 -21.25 -10.25
CA TYR A 183 -1.59 -21.37 -9.26
C TYR A 183 -0.56 -22.42 -9.65
N GLY A 184 0.72 -22.11 -9.43
CA GLY A 184 1.85 -23.00 -9.77
C GLY A 184 2.24 -23.03 -11.25
N THR A 185 1.60 -22.22 -12.11
CA THR A 185 1.92 -22.19 -13.55
C THR A 185 2.99 -21.18 -13.94
N CYS A 186 3.44 -20.40 -12.98
CA CYS A 186 4.54 -19.43 -13.12
C CYS A 186 5.43 -19.45 -11.87
N GLY A 187 6.55 -18.76 -11.92
CA GLY A 187 7.49 -18.67 -10.82
C GLY A 187 8.39 -17.44 -10.93
N PRO A 188 9.37 -17.31 -10.03
CA PRO A 188 10.28 -16.17 -10.06
C PRO A 188 11.16 -16.18 -11.32
N THR A 189 11.16 -15.03 -12.00
CA THR A 189 11.96 -14.79 -13.22
C THR A 189 13.19 -13.92 -12.93
N TYR A 190 14.04 -13.70 -13.92
CA TYR A 190 15.13 -12.72 -13.83
C TYR A 190 14.61 -11.32 -13.45
N PHE A 191 13.52 -10.87 -14.07
CA PHE A 191 12.94 -9.55 -13.79
C PHE A 191 12.28 -9.47 -12.42
N SER A 192 11.56 -10.52 -11.97
CA SER A 192 10.96 -10.49 -10.64
C SER A 192 12.03 -10.50 -9.54
N ARG A 193 13.15 -11.22 -9.75
CA ARG A 193 14.29 -11.18 -8.83
C ARG A 193 14.91 -9.78 -8.72
N PHE A 194 14.97 -9.03 -9.83
CA PHE A 194 15.42 -7.63 -9.78
C PHE A 194 14.66 -6.80 -8.76
N PHE A 195 13.33 -6.94 -8.71
CA PHE A 195 12.49 -6.28 -7.71
C PHE A 195 12.66 -6.89 -6.31
N LYS A 196 12.67 -8.23 -6.21
CA LYS A 196 12.75 -8.95 -4.94
C LYS A 196 14.05 -8.66 -4.18
N ASP A 197 15.18 -8.63 -4.89
CA ASP A 197 16.48 -8.35 -4.29
C ASP A 197 16.57 -6.95 -3.69
N ARG A 198 15.76 -6.01 -4.19
CA ARG A 198 15.69 -4.62 -3.73
C ARG A 198 14.62 -4.37 -2.67
N CYS A 199 13.53 -5.12 -2.72
CA CYS A 199 12.40 -5.04 -1.82
C CYS A 199 11.99 -6.45 -1.36
N PRO A 200 12.75 -7.08 -0.45
CA PRO A 200 12.61 -8.51 -0.12
C PRO A 200 11.24 -8.91 0.44
N THR A 201 10.51 -7.98 1.07
CA THR A 201 9.19 -8.22 1.64
C THR A 201 8.03 -7.87 0.70
N SER A 202 8.33 -7.37 -0.51
CA SER A 202 7.29 -6.95 -1.45
C SER A 202 6.99 -8.05 -2.48
N TYR A 203 5.74 -8.09 -2.95
CA TYR A 203 5.41 -8.91 -4.11
C TYR A 203 6.21 -8.46 -5.33
N SER A 204 6.91 -9.38 -5.96
CA SER A 204 7.67 -9.14 -7.19
C SER A 204 7.04 -9.78 -8.42
N TYR A 205 6.14 -10.75 -8.22
CA TYR A 205 5.29 -11.38 -9.21
C TYR A 205 4.01 -11.91 -8.53
N PRO A 206 2.93 -12.27 -9.27
CA PRO A 206 1.62 -12.53 -8.67
C PRO A 206 1.51 -13.69 -7.68
N GLN A 207 2.43 -14.65 -7.66
CA GLN A 207 2.41 -15.82 -6.76
C GLN A 207 3.60 -15.81 -5.78
N ASP A 208 4.05 -14.64 -5.36
CA ASP A 208 5.16 -14.44 -4.43
C ASP A 208 4.72 -14.47 -2.94
N ASP A 209 3.56 -15.10 -2.66
CA ASP A 209 2.90 -15.09 -1.33
C ASP A 209 3.80 -15.50 -0.15
N PRO A 210 4.65 -16.55 -0.22
CA PRO A 210 5.37 -17.05 0.96
C PRO A 210 6.27 -16.02 1.64
N SER A 211 6.73 -15.00 0.90
CA SER A 211 7.67 -13.98 1.39
C SER A 211 7.09 -12.57 1.38
N SER A 212 5.86 -12.41 0.94
CA SER A 212 5.28 -11.09 0.64
C SER A 212 3.97 -10.79 1.35
N THR A 213 3.23 -11.81 1.82
CA THR A 213 2.00 -11.65 2.57
C THR A 213 2.27 -11.56 4.07
N PHE A 214 1.73 -10.52 4.71
CA PHE A 214 1.85 -10.29 6.15
C PHE A 214 0.48 -10.16 6.79
N THR A 215 0.41 -10.43 8.10
CA THR A 215 -0.84 -10.37 8.85
C THR A 215 -0.67 -9.63 10.17
N CYS A 216 -1.69 -8.86 10.53
CA CYS A 216 -1.85 -8.29 11.86
C CYS A 216 -3.19 -8.73 12.45
N PRO A 217 -3.38 -8.67 13.78
CA PRO A 217 -4.70 -8.81 14.38
C PRO A 217 -5.70 -7.81 13.81
N GLY A 218 -6.96 -8.21 13.63
CA GLY A 218 -8.03 -7.31 13.21
C GLY A 218 -8.14 -6.09 14.15
N GLY A 219 -8.45 -4.91 13.58
CA GLY A 219 -8.47 -3.64 14.32
C GLY A 219 -7.10 -2.98 14.43
N THR A 220 -6.11 -3.44 13.68
CA THR A 220 -4.82 -2.77 13.57
C THR A 220 -4.95 -1.51 12.73
N ASN A 221 -4.34 -0.42 13.20
CA ASN A 221 -4.20 0.83 12.46
C ASN A 221 -2.87 0.84 11.70
N TYR A 222 -2.82 1.58 10.61
CA TYR A 222 -1.67 1.57 9.72
C TYR A 222 -1.23 2.96 9.30
N ARG A 223 0.00 3.04 8.80
CA ARG A 223 0.54 4.20 8.12
C ARG A 223 1.22 3.79 6.82
N VAL A 224 0.92 4.50 5.75
CA VAL A 224 1.63 4.45 4.46
C VAL A 224 2.48 5.70 4.34
N VAL A 225 3.77 5.56 4.09
CA VAL A 225 4.71 6.68 3.93
C VAL A 225 5.31 6.62 2.52
N PHE A 226 5.08 7.63 1.73
CA PHE A 226 5.78 7.84 0.47
C PHE A 226 7.14 8.50 0.72
N CYS A 227 8.19 8.04 0.05
CA CYS A 227 9.58 8.49 0.20
C CYS A 227 10.07 8.47 1.66
N PRO A 228 10.13 7.31 2.32
CA PRO A 228 10.37 7.21 3.77
C PRO A 228 11.68 7.85 4.24
N TYR A 229 12.70 7.96 3.37
CA TYR A 229 13.99 8.56 3.68
C TYR A 229 14.14 9.99 3.11
N GLY A 230 13.05 10.62 2.67
CA GLY A 230 13.08 11.93 2.04
C GLY A 230 13.78 11.92 0.67
N ALA A 231 14.48 13.01 0.34
CA ALA A 231 15.22 13.14 -0.93
C ALA A 231 16.59 12.44 -0.92
N THR A 232 17.06 11.97 0.25
CA THR A 232 18.36 11.30 0.36
C THR A 232 18.17 9.81 0.29
N HIS A 233 18.48 9.21 -0.88
CA HIS A 233 18.78 7.80 -0.92
C HIS A 233 20.01 7.52 -0.06
N PRO A 234 20.00 6.52 0.83
CA PRO A 234 21.25 6.03 1.40
C PRO A 234 22.06 5.45 0.23
N THR A 235 23.04 6.21 -0.25
CA THR A 235 24.12 5.64 -1.06
C THR A 235 24.84 4.65 -0.17
N ILE A 236 24.61 3.36 -0.37
CA ILE A 236 25.44 2.32 0.23
C ILE A 236 26.82 2.45 -0.44
N ASN A 237 27.66 3.28 0.15
CA ASN A 237 29.09 3.26 -0.16
C ASN A 237 29.66 1.96 0.42
N ASN A 238 29.83 0.95 -0.43
CA ASN A 238 30.46 -0.32 -0.11
C ASN A 238 31.98 -0.20 0.15
N ASN A 239 32.44 0.96 0.62
CA ASN A 239 33.82 1.13 1.04
C ASN A 239 33.84 1.62 2.49
N ASN A 240 34.31 0.70 3.34
CA ASN A 240 34.69 0.81 4.74
C ASN A 240 33.64 0.38 5.78
N ASN A 241 34.06 -0.65 6.52
CA ASN A 241 33.59 -1.07 7.84
C ASN A 241 33.36 0.13 8.78
N SER A 242 32.19 0.72 8.76
CA SER A 242 31.67 1.55 9.82
C SER A 242 30.15 1.48 9.72
N THR A 243 29.57 0.73 10.63
CA THR A 243 28.15 0.72 10.92
C THR A 243 27.75 2.10 11.41
N THR A 244 27.44 3.01 10.51
CA THR A 244 26.63 4.16 10.84
C THR A 244 25.18 3.71 10.82
N ASN A 245 24.66 3.38 11.99
CA ASN A 245 23.23 3.34 12.28
C ASN A 245 22.66 4.73 11.96
N VAL A 246 22.36 4.99 10.67
CA VAL A 246 21.64 6.19 10.27
C VAL A 246 20.19 5.99 10.66
N ASN A 247 19.92 6.31 11.90
CA ASN A 247 18.71 6.87 12.49
C ASN A 247 17.36 6.44 11.88
N LEU A 248 17.07 5.13 11.98
CA LEU A 248 15.70 4.65 12.07
C LEU A 248 14.99 5.34 13.26
N GLU A 249 15.75 5.69 14.33
CA GLU A 249 15.26 6.45 15.49
C GLU A 249 14.76 7.85 15.16
N MET A 250 15.32 8.57 14.17
CA MET A 250 14.84 9.92 13.86
C MET A 250 13.50 9.91 13.11
N VAL A 251 13.29 8.94 12.25
CA VAL A 251 11.99 8.78 11.57
C VAL A 251 10.95 8.34 12.60
N THR A 252 11.31 7.41 13.50
CA THR A 252 10.44 6.94 14.57
C THR A 252 10.17 8.03 15.63
N LYS A 253 11.17 8.84 16.00
CA LYS A 253 10.98 9.97 16.94
C LYS A 253 10.12 11.09 16.35
N LYS A 254 10.26 11.42 15.06
CA LYS A 254 9.41 12.41 14.41
C LYS A 254 7.99 11.92 14.19
N ILE A 255 7.81 10.61 14.07
CA ILE A 255 6.51 9.94 13.94
C ILE A 255 5.76 9.91 15.29
N ASN A 256 6.48 9.87 16.42
CA ASN A 256 5.89 9.76 17.77
C ASN A 256 5.81 11.10 18.54
N SER A 257 6.17 12.24 17.93
CA SER A 257 6.18 13.57 18.56
C SER A 257 5.13 14.54 18.00
N GLU A 258 4.23 14.08 17.16
CA GLU A 258 3.00 14.75 16.75
C GLU A 258 1.79 13.84 17.07
#